data_df3a70e45fbdbf1be532b194d53aaa9d
#
_entry.id   df3a70e45fbdbf1be532b194d53aaa9d
#
_cell.length_a   1.000
_cell.length_b   1.000
_cell.length_c   1.000
_cell.angle_alpha   90.00
_cell.angle_beta   90.00
_cell.angle_gamma   90.00
#
_symmetry.space_group_name_H-M   'P 1'
#
loop_
_entity.id
_entity.type
_entity.pdbx_description
1 polymer ?
#
loop_
_entity_poly.entity_id
_entity_poly.type
_entity_poly.pdbx_seq_one_letter_code
_entity_poly.pdbx_strand_id
1 'polypeptide(L)'
;SEPLAAKNDNGFVINLDGAMGSMSQDETKLRQCLTNFLSNGFKFTKNGTVTLDVKARMEGDVEFVDFAVIDTGAGMSPEGVAKVFEEYTQAERSTSANYGGTGLGLPISKKFAEMMGGDVIVTSEEGVGSVFTMSVPRECPEYSEDEVEGSVINLDDQDNLVVLVDDDVAMHDLIKRTISKLNLTLLGATNSEKGMELIREVKPKLILSLIHI
;
A
#
# COMPACT_ATOMS: atom_id res chain seq x y z
N SER A 1 0.36 -19.23 2.48
CA SER A 1 1.81 -19.17 2.13
C SER A 1 2.40 -20.56 1.88
N GLU A 2 2.00 -21.61 2.62
CA GLU A 2 2.53 -22.96 2.46
C GLU A 2 2.41 -23.55 1.03
N PRO A 3 1.29 -23.37 0.28
CA PRO A 3 1.20 -23.91 -1.09
C PRO A 3 2.18 -23.26 -2.08
N LEU A 4 2.56 -21.99 -1.86
CA LEU A 4 3.51 -21.28 -2.72
C LEU A 4 4.96 -21.68 -2.43
N ALA A 5 5.32 -21.92 -1.17
CA ALA A 5 6.63 -22.41 -0.77
C ALA A 5 6.91 -23.80 -1.37
N ALA A 6 5.93 -24.71 -1.28
CA ALA A 6 6.05 -26.09 -1.79
C ALA A 6 6.23 -26.17 -3.32
N LYS A 7 5.77 -25.17 -4.09
CA LYS A 7 5.84 -25.20 -5.55
C LYS A 7 7.28 -25.13 -6.10
N ASN A 8 8.19 -24.47 -5.38
CA ASN A 8 9.58 -24.24 -5.80
C ASN A 8 10.59 -24.81 -4.79
N ASP A 9 10.18 -25.73 -3.91
CA ASP A 9 11.00 -26.34 -2.84
C ASP A 9 11.72 -25.31 -1.96
N ASN A 10 11.00 -24.24 -1.59
CA ASN A 10 11.53 -23.15 -0.78
C ASN A 10 11.22 -23.38 0.71
N GLY A 11 12.21 -23.10 1.56
CA GLY A 11 12.02 -22.95 3.00
C GLY A 11 11.32 -21.62 3.32
N PHE A 12 10.53 -21.61 4.41
CA PHE A 12 9.95 -20.40 4.97
C PHE A 12 10.31 -20.26 6.44
N VAL A 13 10.84 -19.08 6.81
CA VAL A 13 11.27 -18.75 8.18
C VAL A 13 10.57 -17.48 8.62
N ILE A 14 10.14 -17.43 9.87
CA ILE A 14 9.60 -16.23 10.50
C ILE A 14 10.44 -15.92 11.73
N ASN A 15 11.03 -14.72 11.77
CA ASN A 15 11.76 -14.19 12.90
C ASN A 15 10.99 -13.02 13.50
N LEU A 16 10.78 -13.05 14.80
CA LEU A 16 10.16 -11.96 15.54
C LEU A 16 11.15 -11.50 16.60
N ASP A 17 11.48 -10.22 16.62
CA ASP A 17 12.36 -9.64 17.63
C ASP A 17 11.58 -9.32 18.90
N GLY A 18 11.71 -10.22 19.90
CA GLY A 18 11.08 -10.06 21.21
C GLY A 18 9.54 -10.15 21.20
N ALA A 19 8.93 -9.55 22.20
CA ALA A 19 7.47 -9.44 22.29
C ALA A 19 6.98 -8.25 21.45
N MET A 20 6.50 -8.51 20.26
CA MET A 20 6.07 -7.47 19.32
C MET A 20 4.89 -6.61 19.81
N GLY A 21 4.10 -7.09 20.77
CA GLY A 21 2.91 -6.39 21.27
C GLY A 21 1.82 -6.26 20.21
N SER A 22 0.89 -5.31 20.42
CA SER A 22 -0.15 -4.94 19.47
C SER A 22 0.29 -3.76 18.60
N MET A 23 -0.31 -3.61 17.42
CA MET A 23 -0.18 -2.42 16.59
C MET A 23 -1.58 -1.98 16.12
N SER A 24 -1.76 -0.70 15.90
CA SER A 24 -2.99 -0.10 15.37
C SER A 24 -2.71 0.42 13.97
N GLN A 25 -3.03 -0.39 12.97
CA GLN A 25 -2.80 -0.09 11.55
C GLN A 25 -3.90 -0.70 10.69
N ASP A 26 -4.00 -0.29 9.43
CA ASP A 26 -4.89 -0.91 8.46
C ASP A 26 -4.45 -2.35 8.16
N GLU A 27 -5.14 -3.32 8.79
CA GLU A 27 -4.83 -4.75 8.66
C GLU A 27 -4.91 -5.22 7.21
N THR A 28 -5.87 -4.69 6.44
CA THR A 28 -6.08 -5.10 5.04
C THR A 28 -4.92 -4.68 4.16
N LYS A 29 -4.50 -3.41 4.26
CA LYS A 29 -3.36 -2.89 3.49
C LYS A 29 -2.05 -3.57 3.90
N LEU A 30 -1.83 -3.71 5.22
CA LEU A 30 -0.66 -4.41 5.75
C LEU A 30 -0.57 -5.85 5.23
N ARG A 31 -1.66 -6.60 5.34
CA ARG A 31 -1.77 -7.99 4.86
C ARG A 31 -1.52 -8.09 3.36
N GLN A 32 -2.06 -7.17 2.57
CA GLN A 32 -1.87 -7.15 1.12
C GLN A 32 -0.42 -6.88 0.72
N CYS A 33 0.26 -5.93 1.39
CA CYS A 33 1.69 -5.67 1.18
C CYS A 33 2.53 -6.90 1.48
N LEU A 34 2.35 -7.52 2.67
CA LEU A 34 3.09 -8.70 3.07
C LEU A 34 2.83 -9.88 2.14
N THR A 35 1.58 -10.10 1.73
CA THR A 35 1.24 -11.15 0.76
C THR A 35 1.94 -10.93 -0.57
N ASN A 36 2.02 -9.70 -1.04
CA ASN A 36 2.69 -9.35 -2.28
C ASN A 36 4.21 -9.60 -2.19
N PHE A 37 4.87 -9.17 -1.10
CA PHE A 37 6.31 -9.39 -0.93
C PHE A 37 6.64 -10.87 -0.79
N LEU A 38 5.89 -11.61 0.03
CA LEU A 38 6.08 -13.05 0.21
C LEU A 38 5.84 -13.82 -1.08
N SER A 39 4.78 -13.49 -1.83
CA SER A 39 4.50 -14.17 -3.10
C SER A 39 5.61 -13.90 -4.13
N ASN A 40 6.17 -12.70 -4.17
CA ASN A 40 7.33 -12.39 -5.01
C ASN A 40 8.57 -13.16 -4.55
N GLY A 41 8.87 -13.18 -3.25
CA GLY A 41 9.98 -13.96 -2.70
C GLY A 41 9.90 -15.44 -3.09
N PHE A 42 8.75 -16.09 -2.88
CA PHE A 42 8.55 -17.50 -3.26
C PHE A 42 8.60 -17.74 -4.78
N LYS A 43 8.15 -16.76 -5.56
CA LYS A 43 8.13 -16.85 -7.02
C LYS A 43 9.55 -16.80 -7.61
N PHE A 44 10.41 -15.92 -7.10
CA PHE A 44 11.73 -15.67 -7.65
C PHE A 44 12.85 -16.45 -6.95
N THR A 45 12.51 -17.22 -5.90
CA THR A 45 13.42 -18.15 -5.22
C THR A 45 13.13 -19.58 -5.69
N LYS A 46 14.18 -20.37 -5.88
CA LYS A 46 14.13 -21.81 -6.18
C LYS A 46 15.13 -22.56 -5.30
N ASN A 47 14.69 -23.60 -4.60
CA ASN A 47 15.50 -24.39 -3.68
C ASN A 47 16.24 -23.50 -2.66
N GLY A 48 15.60 -22.43 -2.21
CA GLY A 48 16.19 -21.44 -1.30
C GLY A 48 15.29 -21.16 -0.10
N THR A 49 15.45 -20.01 0.49
CA THR A 49 14.73 -19.61 1.70
C THR A 49 14.09 -18.23 1.53
N VAL A 50 12.85 -18.11 1.96
CA VAL A 50 12.18 -16.82 2.15
C VAL A 50 11.99 -16.61 3.65
N THR A 51 12.44 -15.47 4.16
CA THR A 51 12.36 -15.13 5.58
C THR A 51 11.51 -13.88 5.74
N LEU A 52 10.55 -13.93 6.67
CA LEU A 52 9.88 -12.74 7.20
C LEU A 52 10.53 -12.38 8.53
N ASP A 53 11.24 -11.26 8.57
CA ASP A 53 11.89 -10.72 9.77
C ASP A 53 11.12 -9.49 10.22
N VAL A 54 10.65 -9.48 11.49
CA VAL A 54 9.82 -8.39 12.02
C VAL A 54 10.51 -7.80 13.24
N LYS A 55 10.75 -6.49 13.20
CA LYS A 55 11.45 -5.75 14.25
C LYS A 55 10.74 -4.46 14.59
N ALA A 56 10.77 -4.09 15.87
CA ALA A 56 10.37 -2.77 16.30
C ALA A 56 11.58 -1.87 16.48
N ARG A 57 11.46 -0.60 16.10
CA ARG A 57 12.51 0.41 16.32
C ARG A 57 11.90 1.77 16.68
N MET A 58 12.64 2.57 17.43
CA MET A 58 12.26 3.96 17.68
C MET A 58 12.90 4.87 16.64
N GLU A 59 12.11 5.83 16.14
CA GLU A 59 12.58 6.93 15.31
C GLU A 59 12.05 8.25 15.91
N GLY A 60 12.90 8.94 16.65
CA GLY A 60 12.45 10.01 17.55
C GLY A 60 11.51 9.46 18.62
N ASP A 61 10.31 10.04 18.72
CA ASP A 61 9.28 9.64 19.67
C ASP A 61 8.27 8.64 19.07
N VAL A 62 8.44 8.24 17.81
CA VAL A 62 7.53 7.32 17.12
C VAL A 62 8.16 5.93 17.05
N GLU A 63 7.39 4.92 17.46
CA GLU A 63 7.77 3.53 17.31
C GLU A 63 7.32 3.01 15.94
N PHE A 64 8.27 2.53 15.15
CA PHE A 64 8.03 1.88 13.86
C PHE A 64 8.15 0.37 13.99
N VAL A 65 7.39 -0.34 13.15
CA VAL A 65 7.55 -1.78 12.95
C VAL A 65 8.04 -2.01 11.53
N ASP A 66 9.19 -2.65 11.42
CA ASP A 66 9.82 -3.02 10.15
C ASP A 66 9.47 -4.47 9.82
N PHE A 67 8.89 -4.68 8.65
CA PHE A 67 8.58 -5.99 8.08
C PHE A 67 9.52 -6.23 6.90
N ALA A 68 10.57 -7.02 7.09
CA ALA A 68 11.52 -7.35 6.05
C ALA A 68 11.24 -8.75 5.48
N VAL A 69 10.94 -8.82 4.19
CA VAL A 69 10.87 -10.07 3.45
C VAL A 69 12.20 -10.25 2.70
N ILE A 70 12.95 -11.27 3.11
CA ILE A 70 14.29 -11.59 2.64
C ILE A 70 14.18 -12.85 1.81
N ASP A 71 14.62 -12.83 0.56
CA ASP A 71 14.68 -14.00 -0.31
C ASP A 71 16.14 -14.27 -0.76
N THR A 72 16.44 -15.53 -0.98
CA THR A 72 17.72 -15.99 -1.54
C THR A 72 17.56 -16.36 -3.02
N GLY A 73 16.74 -15.59 -3.73
CA GLY A 73 16.41 -15.83 -5.13
C GLY A 73 17.40 -15.21 -6.13
N ALA A 74 16.89 -14.95 -7.32
CA ALA A 74 17.72 -14.43 -8.42
C ALA A 74 18.27 -13.03 -8.17
N GLY A 75 17.69 -12.26 -7.26
CA GLY A 75 18.04 -10.86 -7.06
C GLY A 75 17.72 -9.97 -8.26
N MET A 76 18.17 -8.72 -8.21
CA MET A 76 17.93 -7.70 -9.24
C MET A 76 19.22 -6.91 -9.50
N SER A 77 19.38 -6.48 -10.76
CA SER A 77 20.42 -5.52 -11.13
C SER A 77 20.14 -4.13 -10.52
N PRO A 78 21.14 -3.24 -10.40
CA PRO A 78 20.94 -1.87 -9.91
C PRO A 78 19.86 -1.10 -10.69
N GLU A 79 19.79 -1.32 -12.00
CA GLU A 79 18.77 -0.72 -12.87
C GLU A 79 17.36 -1.29 -12.57
N GLY A 80 17.27 -2.58 -12.24
CA GLY A 80 16.04 -3.24 -11.81
C GLY A 80 15.56 -2.67 -10.47
N VAL A 81 16.45 -2.53 -9.49
CA VAL A 81 16.15 -1.92 -8.19
C VAL A 81 15.62 -0.49 -8.34
N ALA A 82 16.27 0.32 -9.19
CA ALA A 82 15.87 1.72 -9.41
C ALA A 82 14.43 1.86 -9.96
N LYS A 83 13.94 0.84 -10.67
CA LYS A 83 12.65 0.86 -11.36
C LYS A 83 11.58 -0.03 -10.75
N VAL A 84 11.91 -0.78 -9.69
CA VAL A 84 11.03 -1.84 -9.14
C VAL A 84 9.68 -1.33 -8.64
N PHE A 85 9.59 -0.06 -8.28
CA PHE A 85 8.35 0.61 -7.84
C PHE A 85 7.68 1.45 -8.93
N GLU A 86 8.20 1.46 -10.17
CA GLU A 86 7.53 2.10 -11.29
C GLU A 86 6.37 1.24 -11.78
N GLU A 87 5.25 1.86 -12.11
CA GLU A 87 4.06 1.17 -12.62
C GLU A 87 4.38 0.49 -13.97
N TYR A 88 3.84 -0.73 -14.15
CA TYR A 88 4.01 -1.54 -15.37
C TYR A 88 5.47 -1.93 -15.68
N THR A 89 6.39 -1.74 -14.75
CA THR A 89 7.77 -2.19 -14.92
C THR A 89 7.87 -3.67 -14.58
N GLN A 90 8.14 -4.48 -15.59
CA GLN A 90 8.55 -5.88 -15.40
C GLN A 90 10.06 -5.93 -15.62
N ALA A 91 10.81 -6.34 -14.59
CA ALA A 91 12.23 -6.60 -14.72
C ALA A 91 12.39 -7.67 -15.82
N GLU A 92 12.94 -7.26 -16.98
CA GLU A 92 13.26 -8.02 -18.18
C GLU A 92 12.09 -8.79 -18.85
N ARG A 93 11.85 -8.46 -20.13
CA ARG A 93 10.92 -9.14 -21.05
C ARG A 93 11.19 -10.64 -21.23
N SER A 94 12.36 -11.14 -20.80
CA SER A 94 12.76 -12.54 -20.92
C SER A 94 12.17 -13.45 -19.84
N THR A 95 11.78 -12.91 -18.69
CA THR A 95 11.18 -13.66 -17.56
C THR A 95 9.65 -13.69 -17.59
N SER A 96 9.01 -12.84 -18.37
CA SER A 96 7.55 -12.71 -18.43
C SER A 96 6.81 -13.92 -19.02
N ALA A 97 7.48 -14.75 -19.83
CA ALA A 97 6.87 -15.96 -20.41
C ALA A 97 6.60 -17.08 -19.38
N ASN A 98 7.30 -17.09 -18.25
CA ASN A 98 7.22 -18.16 -17.24
C ASN A 98 6.56 -17.76 -15.92
N TYR A 99 6.41 -16.46 -15.62
CA TYR A 99 6.04 -16.01 -14.28
C TYR A 99 5.02 -14.86 -14.25
N GLY A 100 3.94 -14.94 -15.00
CA GLY A 100 2.89 -13.92 -15.10
C GLY A 100 2.68 -13.02 -13.86
N GLY A 101 2.49 -11.73 -14.07
CA GLY A 101 2.16 -10.73 -13.06
C GLY A 101 1.83 -9.40 -13.73
N THR A 102 0.99 -8.58 -13.10
CA THR A 102 0.55 -7.29 -13.67
C THR A 102 1.61 -6.19 -13.59
N GLY A 103 2.68 -6.37 -12.79
CA GLY A 103 3.67 -5.34 -12.50
C GLY A 103 3.15 -4.20 -11.61
N LEU A 104 1.97 -4.36 -11.02
CA LEU A 104 1.33 -3.33 -10.18
C LEU A 104 1.49 -3.60 -8.67
N GLY A 105 1.86 -4.82 -8.28
CA GLY A 105 1.89 -5.20 -6.86
C GLY A 105 2.82 -4.33 -6.02
N LEU A 106 4.08 -4.17 -6.43
CA LEU A 106 5.08 -3.39 -5.67
C LEU A 106 4.78 -1.89 -5.61
N PRO A 107 4.39 -1.21 -6.73
CA PRO A 107 3.92 0.17 -6.68
C PRO A 107 2.74 0.37 -5.73
N ILE A 108 1.75 -0.53 -5.75
CA ILE A 108 0.59 -0.49 -4.84
C ILE A 108 1.04 -0.69 -3.39
N SER A 109 1.93 -1.64 -3.11
CA SER A 109 2.44 -1.87 -1.75
C SER A 109 3.19 -0.67 -1.20
N LYS A 110 3.99 0.01 -2.03
CA LYS A 110 4.65 1.25 -1.63
C LYS A 110 3.64 2.33 -1.28
N LYS A 111 2.62 2.48 -2.12
CA LYS A 111 1.53 3.44 -1.89
C LYS A 111 0.77 3.15 -0.59
N PHE A 112 0.46 1.88 -0.31
CA PHE A 112 -0.19 1.49 0.93
C PHE A 112 0.68 1.77 2.17
N ALA A 113 1.99 1.52 2.10
CA ALA A 113 2.89 1.87 3.19
C ALA A 113 2.92 3.39 3.46
N GLU A 114 3.02 4.22 2.40
CA GLU A 114 2.93 5.69 2.50
C GLU A 114 1.62 6.14 3.16
N MET A 115 0.50 5.51 2.80
CA MET A 115 -0.81 5.81 3.39
C MET A 115 -0.92 5.41 4.86
N MET A 116 -0.17 4.41 5.29
CA MET A 116 -0.04 3.99 6.68
C MET A 116 1.01 4.82 7.46
N GLY A 117 1.52 5.92 6.88
CA GLY A 117 2.53 6.78 7.48
C GLY A 117 3.95 6.22 7.42
N GLY A 118 4.19 5.24 6.57
CA GLY A 118 5.46 4.56 6.42
C GLY A 118 6.06 4.63 5.01
N ASP A 119 6.97 3.71 4.71
CA ASP A 119 7.59 3.58 3.38
C ASP A 119 8.00 2.12 3.12
N VAL A 120 8.36 1.84 1.86
CA VAL A 120 8.95 0.58 1.42
C VAL A 120 10.29 0.85 0.75
N ILE A 121 11.31 0.19 1.25
CA ILE A 121 12.64 0.19 0.64
C ILE A 121 12.98 -1.21 0.12
N VAL A 122 13.87 -1.28 -0.87
CA VAL A 122 14.39 -2.52 -1.41
C VAL A 122 15.92 -2.46 -1.50
N THR A 123 16.54 -3.56 -1.12
CA THR A 123 17.95 -3.83 -1.41
C THR A 123 18.04 -5.18 -2.11
N SER A 124 18.85 -5.28 -3.16
CA SER A 124 18.99 -6.53 -3.91
C SER A 124 20.34 -6.60 -4.59
N GLU A 125 20.82 -7.83 -4.76
CA GLU A 125 22.04 -8.13 -5.50
C GLU A 125 21.76 -9.34 -6.40
N GLU A 126 22.14 -9.21 -7.66
CA GLU A 126 21.90 -10.25 -8.67
C GLU A 126 22.64 -11.54 -8.32
N GLY A 127 21.93 -12.66 -8.31
CA GLY A 127 22.43 -13.97 -7.92
C GLY A 127 22.50 -14.22 -6.41
N VAL A 128 22.20 -13.23 -5.55
CA VAL A 128 22.22 -13.33 -4.09
C VAL A 128 20.82 -13.35 -3.50
N GLY A 129 19.95 -12.43 -3.97
CA GLY A 129 18.56 -12.31 -3.51
C GLY A 129 18.12 -10.88 -3.30
N SER A 130 16.96 -10.70 -2.66
CA SER A 130 16.37 -9.39 -2.40
C SER A 130 15.85 -9.28 -0.97
N VAL A 131 15.80 -8.04 -0.47
CA VAL A 131 15.19 -7.66 0.80
C VAL A 131 14.22 -6.52 0.53
N PHE A 132 12.93 -6.78 0.74
CA PHE A 132 11.88 -5.76 0.74
C PHE A 132 11.52 -5.45 2.17
N THR A 133 11.77 -4.22 2.62
CA THR A 133 11.45 -3.78 3.98
C THR A 133 10.34 -2.73 3.92
N MET A 134 9.21 -3.04 4.53
CA MET A 134 8.13 -2.09 4.80
C MET A 134 8.27 -1.63 6.23
N SER A 135 8.38 -0.33 6.42
CA SER A 135 8.42 0.34 7.73
C SER A 135 7.15 1.13 7.92
N VAL A 136 6.38 0.84 8.95
CA VAL A 136 5.17 1.60 9.29
C VAL A 136 5.17 1.95 10.79
N PRO A 137 4.64 3.11 11.20
CA PRO A 137 4.49 3.42 12.62
C PRO A 137 3.60 2.37 13.29
N ARG A 138 3.88 2.07 14.57
CA ARG A 138 3.07 1.11 15.35
C ARG A 138 1.62 1.54 15.46
N GLU A 139 1.42 2.84 15.62
CA GLU A 139 0.10 3.46 15.64
C GLU A 139 -0.06 4.25 14.34
N CYS A 140 -1.16 4.03 13.63
CA CYS A 140 -1.49 4.83 12.47
C CYS A 140 -1.52 6.31 12.93
N PRO A 141 -0.78 7.22 12.26
CA PRO A 141 -1.00 8.63 12.51
C PRO A 141 -2.50 8.88 12.41
N GLU A 142 -3.11 9.40 13.48
CA GLU A 142 -4.50 9.83 13.40
C GLU A 142 -4.56 10.83 12.24
N TYR A 143 -5.20 10.43 11.16
CA TYR A 143 -5.66 11.40 10.19
C TYR A 143 -6.64 12.28 10.98
N SER A 144 -6.20 13.49 11.30
CA SER A 144 -7.09 14.47 11.90
C SER A 144 -8.23 14.64 10.89
N GLU A 145 -9.45 14.37 11.33
CA GLU A 145 -10.67 14.60 10.53
C GLU A 145 -10.70 16.05 9.98
N ASP A 146 -9.95 16.94 10.61
CA ASP A 146 -9.76 18.35 10.25
C ASP A 146 -9.07 18.59 8.88
N GLU A 147 -8.26 17.65 8.35
CA GLU A 147 -7.65 17.81 7.03
C GLU A 147 -8.63 17.51 5.86
N VAL A 148 -9.73 16.83 6.13
CA VAL A 148 -10.78 16.59 5.14
C VAL A 148 -11.73 17.79 5.05
N GLU A 149 -11.86 18.58 6.12
CA GLU A 149 -12.73 19.76 6.19
C GLU A 149 -12.10 21.07 5.69
N GLY A 150 -10.79 21.11 5.40
CA GLY A 150 -10.00 22.33 5.20
C GLY A 150 -9.97 22.95 3.79
N SER A 151 -10.75 22.48 2.84
CA SER A 151 -10.90 23.21 1.57
C SER A 151 -12.03 24.21 1.70
N VAL A 152 -11.70 25.51 1.84
CA VAL A 152 -12.68 26.61 1.70
C VAL A 152 -13.36 26.43 0.35
N ILE A 153 -14.59 25.91 0.40
CA ILE A 153 -15.39 25.65 -0.79
C ILE A 153 -16.01 26.95 -1.21
N ASN A 154 -15.72 27.40 -2.40
CA ASN A 154 -16.50 28.44 -3.05
C ASN A 154 -17.81 27.80 -3.53
N LEU A 155 -18.86 27.89 -2.72
CA LEU A 155 -20.19 27.30 -2.99
C LEU A 155 -20.87 27.90 -4.23
N ASP A 156 -20.28 28.91 -4.86
CA ASP A 156 -20.80 29.54 -6.07
C ASP A 156 -20.63 28.70 -7.34
N ASP A 157 -19.84 27.62 -7.29
CA ASP A 157 -19.58 26.74 -8.45
C ASP A 157 -20.22 25.35 -8.27
N GLN A 158 -21.53 25.29 -8.05
CA GLN A 158 -22.29 24.04 -7.86
C GLN A 158 -22.19 23.08 -9.07
N ASP A 159 -21.79 23.58 -10.25
CA ASP A 159 -21.72 22.79 -11.47
C ASP A 159 -20.52 21.82 -11.50
N ASN A 160 -19.56 21.95 -10.57
CA ASN A 160 -18.35 21.17 -10.53
C ASN A 160 -18.17 20.35 -9.24
N LEU A 161 -19.22 20.25 -8.42
CA LEU A 161 -19.19 19.54 -7.13
C LEU A 161 -19.44 18.03 -7.29
N VAL A 162 -18.56 17.25 -6.69
CA VAL A 162 -18.64 15.78 -6.57
C VAL A 162 -18.61 15.41 -5.09
N VAL A 163 -19.55 14.60 -4.63
CA VAL A 163 -19.53 14.03 -3.28
C VAL A 163 -19.09 12.58 -3.36
N LEU A 164 -18.07 12.23 -2.58
CA LEU A 164 -17.61 10.86 -2.37
C LEU A 164 -18.04 10.38 -1.00
N VAL A 165 -18.69 9.23 -0.95
CA VAL A 165 -19.06 8.54 0.30
C VAL A 165 -18.32 7.21 0.33
N ASP A 166 -17.30 7.12 1.17
CA ASP A 166 -16.45 5.94 1.33
C ASP A 166 -15.83 5.95 2.73
N ASP A 167 -15.78 4.81 3.39
CA ASP A 167 -15.14 4.66 4.69
C ASP A 167 -13.59 4.57 4.58
N ASP A 168 -13.06 4.34 3.38
CA ASP A 168 -11.62 4.36 3.11
C ASP A 168 -11.14 5.78 2.75
N VAL A 169 -10.56 6.47 3.73
CA VAL A 169 -9.94 7.81 3.56
C VAL A 169 -8.91 7.85 2.43
N ALA A 170 -8.27 6.74 2.18
CA ALA A 170 -7.28 6.62 1.11
C ALA A 170 -7.91 6.67 -0.29
N MET A 171 -9.13 6.17 -0.41
CA MET A 171 -9.91 6.31 -1.63
C MET A 171 -10.27 7.78 -1.89
N HIS A 172 -10.54 8.56 -0.83
CA HIS A 172 -10.77 10.00 -0.94
C HIS A 172 -9.56 10.70 -1.56
N ASP A 173 -8.34 10.43 -1.10
CA ASP A 173 -7.12 11.02 -1.64
C ASP A 173 -6.85 10.62 -3.09
N LEU A 174 -7.05 9.35 -3.42
CA LEU A 174 -6.87 8.87 -4.78
C LEU A 174 -7.83 9.57 -5.74
N ILE A 175 -9.11 9.64 -5.38
CA ILE A 175 -10.15 10.28 -6.21
C ILE A 175 -9.92 11.78 -6.27
N LYS A 176 -9.55 12.44 -5.15
CA LYS A 176 -9.21 13.87 -5.11
C LYS A 176 -8.11 14.23 -6.11
N ARG A 177 -7.01 13.44 -6.16
CA ARG A 177 -5.92 13.65 -7.13
C ARG A 177 -6.34 13.39 -8.57
N THR A 178 -7.24 12.45 -8.78
CA THR A 178 -7.75 12.12 -10.12
C THR A 178 -8.68 13.23 -10.63
N ILE A 179 -9.59 13.69 -9.77
CA ILE A 179 -10.61 14.69 -10.11
C ILE A 179 -10.01 16.09 -10.22
N SER A 180 -8.96 16.42 -9.47
CA SER A 180 -8.30 17.73 -9.54
C SER A 180 -7.81 18.09 -10.95
N LYS A 181 -7.48 17.07 -11.76
CA LYS A 181 -7.12 17.25 -13.17
C LYS A 181 -8.30 17.61 -14.08
N LEU A 182 -9.52 17.41 -13.60
CA LEU A 182 -10.76 17.63 -14.35
C LEU A 182 -11.48 18.92 -13.96
N ASN A 183 -10.86 19.77 -13.15
CA ASN A 183 -11.45 21.00 -12.61
C ASN A 183 -12.75 20.75 -11.82
N LEU A 184 -12.81 19.61 -11.11
CA LEU A 184 -13.91 19.20 -10.25
C LEU A 184 -13.49 19.36 -8.78
N THR A 185 -14.44 19.75 -7.93
CA THR A 185 -14.24 19.86 -6.48
C THR A 185 -14.83 18.64 -5.79
N LEU A 186 -14.03 17.93 -5.00
CA LEU A 186 -14.43 16.74 -4.25
C LEU A 186 -14.76 17.12 -2.80
N LEU A 187 -15.93 16.68 -2.35
CA LEU A 187 -16.30 16.64 -0.95
C LEU A 187 -16.38 15.19 -0.51
N GLY A 188 -15.74 14.86 0.61
CA GLY A 188 -15.69 13.52 1.14
C GLY A 188 -16.55 13.34 2.39
N ALA A 189 -17.19 12.18 2.52
CA ALA A 189 -17.82 11.72 3.75
C ALA A 189 -17.41 10.27 4.02
N THR A 190 -17.01 9.97 5.25
CA THR A 190 -16.50 8.65 5.65
C THR A 190 -17.59 7.67 6.09
N ASN A 191 -18.83 8.10 6.12
CA ASN A 191 -19.97 7.24 6.43
C ASN A 191 -21.24 7.70 5.70
N SER A 192 -22.23 6.82 5.62
CA SER A 192 -23.47 7.08 4.90
C SER A 192 -24.31 8.21 5.50
N GLU A 193 -24.28 8.42 6.82
CA GLU A 193 -25.07 9.44 7.51
C GLU A 193 -24.56 10.84 7.17
N LYS A 194 -23.24 11.09 7.38
CA LYS A 194 -22.56 12.34 6.96
C LYS A 194 -22.67 12.56 5.45
N GLY A 195 -22.56 11.48 4.65
CA GLY A 195 -22.71 11.54 3.20
C GLY A 195 -24.08 12.04 2.78
N MET A 196 -25.14 11.53 3.38
CA MET A 196 -26.52 11.95 3.10
C MET A 196 -26.80 13.39 3.54
N GLU A 197 -26.24 13.84 4.66
CA GLU A 197 -26.34 15.25 5.09
C GLU A 197 -25.66 16.16 4.09
N LEU A 198 -24.43 15.86 3.72
CA LEU A 198 -23.64 16.63 2.76
C LEU A 198 -24.32 16.70 1.38
N ILE A 199 -24.86 15.60 0.86
CA ILE A 199 -25.59 15.55 -0.41
C ILE A 199 -26.83 16.46 -0.38
N ARG A 200 -27.57 16.48 0.74
CA ARG A 200 -28.75 17.35 0.88
C ARG A 200 -28.42 18.83 0.92
N GLU A 201 -27.29 19.17 1.55
CA GLU A 201 -26.81 20.54 1.72
C GLU A 201 -26.27 21.08 0.41
N VAL A 202 -25.33 20.38 -0.23
CA VAL A 202 -24.58 20.92 -1.38
C VAL A 202 -25.19 20.58 -2.74
N LYS A 203 -26.11 19.61 -2.83
CA LYS A 203 -26.76 19.15 -4.07
C LYS A 203 -25.76 18.94 -5.21
N PRO A 204 -24.82 18.00 -5.05
CA PRO A 204 -23.70 17.83 -5.97
C PRO A 204 -24.18 17.36 -7.35
N LYS A 205 -23.39 17.62 -8.39
CA LYS A 205 -23.63 17.11 -9.74
C LYS A 205 -23.38 15.61 -9.87
N LEU A 206 -22.46 15.07 -9.07
CA LEU A 206 -22.11 13.65 -9.07
C LEU A 206 -21.92 13.15 -7.64
N ILE A 207 -22.46 11.99 -7.38
CA ILE A 207 -22.25 11.25 -6.14
C ILE A 207 -21.51 9.97 -6.49
N LEU A 208 -20.36 9.75 -5.83
CA LEU A 208 -19.61 8.50 -5.88
C LEU A 208 -19.79 7.81 -4.54
N SER A 209 -20.33 6.60 -4.54
CA SER A 209 -20.43 5.76 -3.34
C SER A 209 -19.86 4.39 -3.65
N LEU A 210 -18.89 3.97 -2.84
CA LEU A 210 -18.28 2.64 -2.91
C LEU A 210 -18.77 1.77 -1.73
N ILE A 211 -19.53 2.36 -0.81
CA ILE A 211 -20.20 1.63 0.26
C ILE A 211 -21.47 0.98 -0.33
N HIS A 212 -21.66 -0.30 -0.11
CA HIS A 212 -22.95 -0.95 -0.38
C HIS A 212 -24.02 -0.34 0.53
N ILE A 213 -24.92 0.42 -0.06
CA ILE A 213 -26.12 0.95 0.59
C ILE A 213 -27.19 -0.15 0.56
#